data_e5aa3a3f98e62e6e97f4dd0f193f075b
#
_entry.id   e5aa3a3f98e62e6e97f4dd0f193f075b
#
_cell.length_a   1.000
_cell.length_b   1.000
_cell.length_c   1.000
_cell.angle_alpha   90.00
_cell.angle_beta   90.00
_cell.angle_gamma   90.00
#
_symmetry.space_group_name_H-M   'P 1'
#
loop_
_entity.id
_entity.type
_entity.pdbx_description
1 polymer ?
#
loop_
_entity_poly.entity_id
_entity_poly.type
_entity_poly.pdbx_seq_one_letter_code
_entity_poly.pdbx_strand_id
1 'polypeptide(L)'
;MIKKVFLIIMLGLSLSAILALNDNVISQTNKAFQITTKAIDHMDIQFNLPSYEIIEEEAGGNIYQRIMIPEAGVTMDSGLPELPTINIMLAIPRQGKVQIETLNTQTQVLPQFLPYPVQQGQELESPKSFVIDSAYYENGASYPANLIQVSNPMILRDFRIIGIQVNPFSYNPQSHTLTINQSISFRVNYLNEPGINELEGEL
;
A
#
# COMPACT_ATOMS: atom_id res chain seq x y z
N MET A 1 -46.80 -32.26 -25.68
CA MET A 1 -46.54 -32.23 -24.22
C MET A 1 -45.07 -32.29 -23.96
N ILE A 2 -44.28 -31.27 -24.43
CA ILE A 2 -42.85 -31.10 -24.19
C ILE A 2 -42.58 -29.60 -24.24
N LYS A 3 -42.78 -28.87 -23.16
CA LYS A 3 -42.38 -27.44 -23.01
C LYS A 3 -42.34 -27.06 -21.55
N LYS A 4 -41.54 -27.70 -20.71
CA LYS A 4 -41.34 -27.23 -19.30
C LYS A 4 -40.04 -27.71 -18.64
N VAL A 5 -38.99 -28.03 -19.37
CA VAL A 5 -37.72 -28.49 -18.77
C VAL A 5 -36.54 -27.56 -19.03
N PHE A 6 -36.68 -26.44 -19.75
CA PHE A 6 -35.55 -25.63 -20.19
C PHE A 6 -35.30 -24.34 -19.40
N LEU A 7 -35.95 -24.10 -18.25
CA LEU A 7 -35.87 -22.83 -17.53
C LEU A 7 -35.13 -22.91 -16.18
N ILE A 8 -34.57 -24.03 -15.77
CA ILE A 8 -33.90 -24.16 -14.44
C ILE A 8 -32.38 -24.21 -14.53
N ILE A 9 -31.78 -24.36 -15.72
CA ILE A 9 -30.33 -24.47 -15.88
C ILE A 9 -29.61 -23.09 -16.02
N MET A 10 -30.32 -22.02 -16.32
CA MET A 10 -29.75 -20.68 -16.51
C MET A 10 -29.54 -19.86 -15.21
N LEU A 11 -30.15 -20.28 -14.09
CA LEU A 11 -30.04 -19.54 -12.81
C LEU A 11 -28.87 -19.99 -11.93
N GLY A 12 -28.26 -21.13 -12.23
CA GLY A 12 -27.15 -21.68 -11.45
C GLY A 12 -25.78 -21.15 -11.84
N LEU A 13 -25.59 -20.62 -13.05
CA LEU A 13 -24.30 -20.14 -13.58
C LEU A 13 -23.98 -18.69 -13.19
N SER A 14 -24.98 -17.89 -12.82
CA SER A 14 -24.78 -16.49 -12.44
C SER A 14 -24.35 -16.33 -10.98
N LEU A 15 -24.77 -17.24 -10.09
CA LEU A 15 -24.47 -17.14 -8.66
C LEU A 15 -23.05 -17.61 -8.31
N SER A 16 -22.55 -18.63 -9.02
CA SER A 16 -21.16 -19.10 -8.84
C SER A 16 -20.12 -18.13 -9.43
N ALA A 17 -20.46 -17.38 -10.47
CA ALA A 17 -19.57 -16.35 -11.03
C ALA A 17 -19.45 -15.11 -10.12
N ILE A 18 -20.53 -14.73 -9.42
CA ILE A 18 -20.53 -13.60 -8.47
C ILE A 18 -19.74 -13.94 -7.18
N LEU A 19 -19.84 -15.19 -6.71
CA LEU A 19 -19.05 -15.65 -5.57
C LEU A 19 -17.55 -15.77 -5.89
N ALA A 20 -17.18 -16.17 -7.10
CA ALA A 20 -15.79 -16.24 -7.54
C ALA A 20 -15.14 -14.85 -7.72
N LEU A 21 -15.92 -13.82 -8.04
CA LEU A 21 -15.44 -12.43 -8.12
C LEU A 21 -15.16 -11.83 -6.74
N ASN A 22 -15.96 -12.19 -5.71
CA ASN A 22 -15.73 -11.70 -4.34
C ASN A 22 -14.51 -12.34 -3.67
N ASP A 23 -14.25 -13.63 -3.89
CA ASP A 23 -13.07 -14.31 -3.33
C ASP A 23 -11.74 -13.80 -3.94
N ASN A 24 -11.75 -13.30 -5.17
CA ASN A 24 -10.57 -12.73 -5.80
C ASN A 24 -10.25 -11.31 -5.30
N VAL A 25 -11.23 -10.53 -4.87
CA VAL A 25 -11.05 -9.15 -4.40
C VAL A 25 -10.47 -9.11 -2.98
N ILE A 26 -10.91 -9.99 -2.08
CA ILE A 26 -10.42 -10.05 -0.68
C ILE A 26 -8.97 -10.56 -0.59
N SER A 27 -8.43 -11.15 -1.66
CA SER A 27 -7.16 -11.87 -1.66
C SER A 27 -5.96 -11.07 -2.21
N GLN A 28 -6.14 -9.90 -2.82
CA GLN A 28 -5.02 -9.25 -3.54
C GLN A 28 -4.03 -8.53 -2.62
N THR A 29 -4.48 -7.81 -1.62
CA THR A 29 -3.57 -7.14 -0.67
C THR A 29 -2.84 -8.13 0.25
N ASN A 30 -3.49 -9.21 0.65
CA ASN A 30 -2.85 -10.29 1.44
C ASN A 30 -1.82 -11.09 0.62
N LYS A 31 -1.91 -11.11 -0.71
CA LYS A 31 -0.93 -11.74 -1.61
C LYS A 31 0.28 -10.86 -1.93
N ALA A 32 0.22 -9.57 -1.61
CA ALA A 32 1.32 -8.65 -1.87
C ALA A 32 2.57 -9.00 -1.05
N PHE A 33 2.40 -9.62 0.13
CA PHE A 33 3.49 -9.97 1.03
C PHE A 33 3.65 -11.48 1.16
N GLN A 34 4.89 -11.94 1.07
CA GLN A 34 5.25 -13.34 1.29
C GLN A 34 6.45 -13.42 2.24
N ILE A 35 6.32 -14.18 3.33
CA ILE A 35 7.46 -14.50 4.19
C ILE A 35 8.30 -15.54 3.46
N THR A 36 9.55 -15.20 3.15
CA THR A 36 10.49 -16.08 2.45
C THR A 36 11.45 -16.79 3.40
N THR A 37 11.77 -16.14 4.53
CA THR A 37 12.61 -16.72 5.58
C THR A 37 12.00 -16.37 6.95
N LYS A 38 12.02 -17.33 7.87
CA LYS A 38 11.69 -17.12 9.28
C LYS A 38 12.78 -17.75 10.15
N ALA A 39 13.64 -16.91 10.69
CA ALA A 39 14.72 -17.29 11.59
C ALA A 39 14.45 -16.74 13.02
N ILE A 40 15.32 -17.08 13.96
CA ILE A 40 15.19 -16.62 15.36
C ILE A 40 15.53 -15.13 15.51
N ASP A 41 16.43 -14.64 14.67
CA ASP A 41 17.01 -13.28 14.70
C ASP A 41 16.48 -12.36 13.59
N HIS A 42 15.77 -12.92 12.60
CA HIS A 42 15.20 -12.12 11.50
C HIS A 42 14.04 -12.81 10.78
N MET A 43 13.33 -12.01 9.99
CA MET A 43 12.33 -12.47 9.03
C MET A 43 12.55 -11.75 7.69
N ASP A 44 12.65 -12.51 6.59
CA ASP A 44 12.69 -11.94 5.25
C ASP A 44 11.31 -11.96 4.63
N ILE A 45 10.95 -10.82 4.04
CA ILE A 45 9.65 -10.59 3.43
C ILE A 45 9.86 -10.13 1.99
N GLN A 46 9.16 -10.77 1.08
CA GLN A 46 9.02 -10.38 -0.30
C GLN A 46 7.70 -9.64 -0.48
N PHE A 47 7.78 -8.39 -0.92
CA PHE A 47 6.64 -7.63 -1.42
C PHE A 47 6.60 -7.70 -2.94
N ASN A 48 5.42 -7.93 -3.51
CA ASN A 48 5.16 -7.82 -4.94
C ASN A 48 4.00 -6.85 -5.16
N LEU A 49 4.20 -5.88 -6.04
CA LEU A 49 3.20 -4.86 -6.32
C LEU A 49 1.95 -5.50 -6.92
N PRO A 50 0.76 -5.30 -6.31
CA PRO A 50 -0.51 -5.73 -6.91
C PRO A 50 -0.79 -5.03 -8.23
N SER A 51 -1.76 -5.56 -8.98
CA SER A 51 -2.29 -4.92 -10.17
C SER A 51 -2.81 -3.52 -9.84
N TYR A 52 -2.51 -2.56 -10.69
CA TYR A 52 -2.94 -1.17 -10.55
C TYR A 52 -3.41 -0.63 -11.89
N GLU A 53 -4.20 0.43 -11.83
CA GLU A 53 -4.64 1.21 -12.98
C GLU A 53 -4.17 2.65 -12.82
N ILE A 54 -3.88 3.31 -13.94
CA ILE A 54 -3.61 4.74 -13.99
C ILE A 54 -4.77 5.39 -14.73
N ILE A 55 -5.44 6.33 -14.07
CA ILE A 55 -6.54 7.09 -14.63
C ILE A 55 -6.16 8.56 -14.74
N GLU A 56 -6.68 9.26 -15.76
CA GLU A 56 -6.53 10.70 -15.91
C GLU A 56 -7.69 11.42 -15.24
N GLU A 57 -7.38 12.52 -14.55
CA GLU A 57 -8.36 13.36 -13.86
C GLU A 57 -8.05 14.84 -14.13
N GLU A 58 -9.02 15.56 -14.67
CA GLU A 58 -8.90 17.00 -14.90
C GLU A 58 -9.24 17.77 -13.62
N ALA A 59 -8.30 18.56 -13.12
CA ALA A 59 -8.49 19.42 -11.96
C ALA A 59 -7.58 20.66 -12.02
N GLY A 60 -8.05 21.80 -11.52
CA GLY A 60 -7.25 23.03 -11.45
C GLY A 60 -6.67 23.50 -12.80
N GLY A 61 -7.28 23.08 -13.93
CA GLY A 61 -6.84 23.42 -15.28
C GLY A 61 -5.70 22.55 -15.82
N ASN A 62 -5.34 21.46 -15.13
CA ASN A 62 -4.35 20.47 -15.57
C ASN A 62 -4.97 19.07 -15.62
N ILE A 63 -4.32 18.17 -16.36
CA ILE A 63 -4.63 16.75 -16.39
C ILE A 63 -3.61 16.06 -15.49
N TYR A 64 -4.11 15.45 -14.41
CA TYR A 64 -3.34 14.67 -13.46
C TYR A 64 -3.52 13.18 -13.70
N GLN A 65 -2.59 12.38 -13.21
CA GLN A 65 -2.67 10.93 -13.23
C GLN A 65 -2.81 10.39 -11.80
N ARG A 66 -3.83 9.56 -11.60
CA ARG A 66 -4.09 8.90 -10.32
C ARG A 66 -3.86 7.41 -10.45
N ILE A 67 -3.15 6.84 -9.50
CA ILE A 67 -2.88 5.41 -9.44
C ILE A 67 -3.91 4.77 -8.52
N MET A 68 -4.58 3.74 -9.01
CA MET A 68 -5.61 3.03 -8.27
C MET A 68 -5.19 1.59 -8.02
N ILE A 69 -5.14 1.19 -6.74
CA ILE A 69 -4.99 -0.20 -6.32
C ILE A 69 -6.20 -0.51 -5.43
N PRO A 70 -7.01 -1.53 -5.76
CA PRO A 70 -8.13 -1.92 -4.90
C PRO A 70 -7.67 -2.19 -3.46
N GLU A 71 -8.40 -1.65 -2.49
CA GLU A 71 -8.17 -1.80 -1.04
C GLU A 71 -6.83 -1.26 -0.50
N ALA A 72 -6.00 -0.61 -1.32
CA ALA A 72 -4.82 0.08 -0.83
C ALA A 72 -5.19 1.39 -0.12
N GLY A 73 -4.36 1.79 0.84
CA GLY A 73 -4.35 3.15 1.35
C GLY A 73 -3.71 4.10 0.35
N VAL A 74 -3.71 5.39 0.68
CA VAL A 74 -2.98 6.43 -0.06
C VAL A 74 -2.18 7.30 0.92
N THR A 75 -1.22 8.04 0.39
CA THR A 75 -0.54 9.11 1.13
C THR A 75 -1.57 10.17 1.55
N MET A 76 -1.32 10.85 2.68
CA MET A 76 -2.33 11.71 3.32
C MET A 76 -1.93 13.18 3.44
N ASP A 77 -0.74 13.57 2.97
CA ASP A 77 -0.25 14.94 3.08
C ASP A 77 -0.95 15.84 2.05
N SER A 78 -1.75 16.78 2.53
CA SER A 78 -2.58 17.66 1.70
C SER A 78 -1.76 18.43 0.67
N GLY A 79 -2.20 18.40 -0.58
CA GLY A 79 -1.54 19.07 -1.71
C GLY A 79 -0.30 18.34 -2.25
N LEU A 80 0.24 17.33 -1.57
CA LEU A 80 1.30 16.46 -2.08
C LEU A 80 0.73 15.29 -2.92
N PRO A 81 1.54 14.57 -3.70
CA PRO A 81 1.08 13.46 -4.54
C PRO A 81 0.26 12.41 -3.80
N GLU A 82 -0.93 12.09 -4.31
CA GLU A 82 -1.75 10.97 -3.84
C GLU A 82 -1.23 9.67 -4.48
N LEU A 83 -0.47 8.91 -3.69
CA LEU A 83 0.16 7.67 -4.14
C LEU A 83 -0.28 6.49 -3.27
N PRO A 84 -0.56 5.32 -3.87
CA PRO A 84 -0.96 4.14 -3.11
C PRO A 84 0.08 3.69 -2.10
N THR A 85 -0.41 3.30 -0.92
CA THR A 85 0.38 2.70 0.17
C THR A 85 -0.19 1.33 0.53
N ILE A 86 0.67 0.36 0.81
CA ILE A 86 0.24 -0.99 1.16
C ILE A 86 0.77 -1.34 2.55
N ASN A 87 -0.15 -1.72 3.44
CA ASN A 87 0.13 -1.91 4.84
C ASN A 87 0.00 -3.37 5.25
N ILE A 88 0.89 -3.82 6.13
CA ILE A 88 0.81 -5.12 6.80
C ILE A 88 1.07 -4.95 8.30
N MET A 89 0.39 -5.74 9.12
CA MET A 89 0.71 -5.86 10.54
C MET A 89 1.49 -7.16 10.76
N LEU A 90 2.62 -7.07 11.45
CA LEU A 90 3.51 -8.17 11.71
C LEU A 90 3.67 -8.39 13.20
N ALA A 91 3.46 -9.63 13.66
CA ALA A 91 3.83 -10.03 15.00
C ALA A 91 5.36 -10.19 15.09
N ILE A 92 5.94 -9.62 16.13
CA ILE A 92 7.37 -9.61 16.40
C ILE A 92 7.68 -10.27 17.75
N PRO A 93 8.95 -10.60 18.03
CA PRO A 93 9.33 -11.12 19.35
C PRO A 93 8.87 -10.20 20.49
N ARG A 94 8.59 -10.81 21.64
CA ARG A 94 8.10 -10.10 22.83
C ARG A 94 9.07 -9.04 23.33
N GLN A 95 10.35 -9.24 23.11
CA GLN A 95 11.45 -8.37 23.56
C GLN A 95 12.36 -8.02 22.39
N GLY A 96 13.23 -7.05 22.59
CA GLY A 96 14.23 -6.62 21.63
C GLY A 96 13.75 -5.51 20.71
N LYS A 97 14.72 -4.84 20.11
CA LYS A 97 14.52 -3.78 19.12
C LYS A 97 14.32 -4.39 17.73
N VAL A 98 13.50 -3.75 16.93
CA VAL A 98 13.27 -4.15 15.53
C VAL A 98 13.88 -3.12 14.60
N GLN A 99 14.54 -3.61 13.54
CA GLN A 99 15.13 -2.80 12.49
C GLN A 99 14.79 -3.37 11.11
N ILE A 100 14.41 -2.51 10.18
CA ILE A 100 14.15 -2.92 8.80
C ILE A 100 15.36 -2.61 7.92
N GLU A 101 15.66 -3.56 7.04
CA GLU A 101 16.71 -3.45 6.04
C GLU A 101 16.14 -3.82 4.67
N THR A 102 16.28 -2.93 3.67
CA THR A 102 15.92 -3.26 2.29
C THR A 102 17.04 -4.07 1.65
N LEU A 103 16.72 -5.28 1.18
CA LEU A 103 17.70 -6.20 0.59
C LEU A 103 17.82 -6.00 -0.92
N ASN A 104 16.67 -5.88 -1.61
CA ASN A 104 16.62 -5.75 -3.07
C ASN A 104 15.33 -5.07 -3.51
N THR A 105 15.40 -4.36 -4.65
CA THR A 105 14.25 -3.75 -5.31
C THR A 105 14.32 -3.97 -6.82
N GLN A 106 13.16 -4.21 -7.44
CA GLN A 106 13.00 -4.16 -8.89
C GLN A 106 12.18 -2.93 -9.23
N THR A 107 12.78 -2.00 -9.95
CA THR A 107 12.18 -0.70 -10.23
C THR A 107 11.94 -0.48 -11.72
N GLN A 108 10.88 0.25 -12.03
CA GLN A 108 10.58 0.82 -13.33
C GLN A 108 10.39 2.32 -13.18
N VAL A 109 10.80 3.11 -14.17
CA VAL A 109 10.58 4.55 -14.18
C VAL A 109 9.62 4.91 -15.30
N LEU A 110 8.57 5.63 -14.95
CA LEU A 110 7.60 6.17 -15.91
C LEU A 110 7.82 7.68 -16.06
N PRO A 111 8.23 8.16 -17.24
CA PRO A 111 8.43 9.60 -17.49
C PRO A 111 7.12 10.34 -17.73
N GLN A 112 7.17 11.67 -17.64
CA GLN A 112 6.06 12.57 -17.93
C GLN A 112 4.81 12.27 -17.09
N PHE A 113 5.03 11.98 -15.81
CA PHE A 113 3.97 11.70 -14.84
C PHE A 113 3.67 12.94 -14.00
N LEU A 114 2.40 13.29 -13.85
CA LEU A 114 1.92 14.36 -12.99
C LEU A 114 0.88 13.76 -12.01
N PRO A 115 1.28 13.36 -10.79
CA PRO A 115 0.35 12.72 -9.86
C PRO A 115 -0.71 13.70 -9.37
N TYR A 116 -1.93 13.18 -9.18
CA TYR A 116 -3.02 13.91 -8.54
C TYR A 116 -2.63 14.27 -7.10
N PRO A 117 -2.85 15.52 -6.65
CA PRO A 117 -2.54 15.91 -5.28
C PRO A 117 -3.63 15.45 -4.30
N VAL A 118 -3.23 15.07 -3.08
CA VAL A 118 -4.15 14.73 -2.01
C VAL A 118 -5.10 15.89 -1.73
N GLN A 119 -6.40 15.61 -1.83
CA GLN A 119 -7.47 16.53 -1.45
C GLN A 119 -8.02 16.10 -0.09
N GLN A 120 -7.69 16.83 0.97
CA GLN A 120 -8.28 16.53 2.29
C GLN A 120 -9.78 16.84 2.25
N GLY A 121 -10.55 16.04 3.01
CA GLY A 121 -11.98 16.24 3.18
C GLY A 121 -12.26 17.65 3.72
N GLN A 122 -12.77 18.49 2.85
CA GLN A 122 -13.25 19.81 3.25
C GLN A 122 -14.63 19.67 3.90
N GLU A 123 -14.93 20.52 4.84
CA GLU A 123 -16.26 20.56 5.47
C GLU A 123 -17.36 20.65 4.39
N LEU A 124 -18.47 19.95 4.64
CA LEU A 124 -19.58 19.75 3.68
C LEU A 124 -20.20 21.06 3.14
N GLU A 125 -19.93 22.20 3.77
CA GLU A 125 -20.59 23.49 3.51
C GLU A 125 -19.72 24.50 2.74
N SER A 126 -18.44 24.20 2.43
CA SER A 126 -17.57 25.16 1.72
C SER A 126 -17.36 24.73 0.27
N PRO A 127 -17.32 25.68 -0.69
CA PRO A 127 -16.93 25.37 -2.06
C PRO A 127 -15.52 24.78 -2.05
N LYS A 128 -15.38 23.56 -2.59
CA LYS A 128 -14.11 22.85 -2.63
C LYS A 128 -13.12 23.58 -3.53
N SER A 129 -12.15 24.26 -2.96
CA SER A 129 -11.00 24.74 -3.71
C SER A 129 -10.03 23.59 -3.95
N PHE A 130 -9.52 23.46 -5.17
CA PHE A 130 -8.47 22.50 -5.48
C PHE A 130 -7.18 22.86 -4.73
N VAL A 131 -6.65 21.92 -3.96
CA VAL A 131 -5.46 22.11 -3.12
C VAL A 131 -4.25 21.47 -3.79
N ILE A 132 -3.20 22.25 -3.97
CA ILE A 132 -1.91 21.79 -4.49
C ILE A 132 -0.77 22.52 -3.81
N ASP A 133 0.27 21.80 -3.40
CA ASP A 133 1.53 22.39 -2.94
C ASP A 133 2.41 22.75 -4.15
N SER A 134 2.23 23.95 -4.67
CA SER A 134 2.96 24.40 -5.86
C SER A 134 4.47 24.40 -5.65
N ALA A 135 4.95 24.72 -4.45
CA ALA A 135 6.39 24.74 -4.14
C ALA A 135 6.99 23.33 -4.24
N TYR A 136 6.24 22.31 -3.79
CA TYR A 136 6.65 20.92 -3.95
C TYR A 136 6.69 20.51 -5.44
N TYR A 137 5.61 20.79 -6.21
CA TYR A 137 5.55 20.39 -7.62
C TYR A 137 6.55 21.10 -8.50
N GLU A 138 7.04 22.28 -8.09
CA GLU A 138 8.09 23.00 -8.82
C GLU A 138 9.50 22.49 -8.49
N ASN A 139 9.81 22.28 -7.20
CA ASN A 139 11.21 22.08 -6.75
C ASN A 139 11.36 21.02 -5.63
N GLY A 140 10.33 20.26 -5.29
CA GLY A 140 10.38 19.29 -4.21
C GLY A 140 11.35 18.12 -4.44
N ALA A 141 11.68 17.42 -3.36
CA ALA A 141 12.36 16.14 -3.41
C ALA A 141 11.41 15.00 -3.78
N SER A 142 11.96 13.82 -4.04
CA SER A 142 11.12 12.63 -4.29
C SER A 142 10.20 12.34 -3.10
N TYR A 143 8.93 12.07 -3.37
CA TYR A 143 7.89 11.81 -2.37
C TYR A 143 7.10 10.53 -2.73
N PRO A 144 6.77 9.65 -1.76
CA PRO A 144 7.30 9.63 -0.40
C PRO A 144 8.82 9.40 -0.34
N ALA A 145 9.48 9.95 0.70
CA ALA A 145 10.93 9.83 0.83
C ALA A 145 11.38 8.41 1.22
N ASN A 146 10.53 7.69 1.97
CA ASN A 146 10.85 6.36 2.48
C ASN A 146 10.08 5.29 1.72
N LEU A 147 10.80 4.29 1.20
CA LEU A 147 10.23 3.12 0.53
C LEU A 147 9.40 2.26 1.52
N ILE A 148 9.92 2.12 2.74
CA ILE A 148 9.27 1.36 3.82
C ILE A 148 9.25 2.24 5.07
N GLN A 149 8.07 2.33 5.69
CA GLN A 149 7.88 2.98 6.99
C GLN A 149 7.42 1.94 8.00
N VAL A 150 7.89 2.07 9.23
CA VAL A 150 7.58 1.13 10.32
C VAL A 150 7.06 1.91 11.51
N SER A 151 5.95 1.47 12.06
CA SER A 151 5.42 2.03 13.30
C SER A 151 6.26 1.62 14.50
N ASN A 152 6.16 2.37 15.58
CA ASN A 152 6.60 1.86 16.87
C ASN A 152 5.85 0.56 17.19
N PRO A 153 6.51 -0.42 17.86
CA PRO A 153 5.84 -1.59 18.36
C PRO A 153 4.63 -1.25 19.22
N MET A 154 3.55 -1.98 19.04
CA MET A 154 2.30 -1.88 19.81
C MET A 154 1.97 -3.23 20.43
N ILE A 155 1.21 -3.20 21.52
CA ILE A 155 0.69 -4.43 22.17
C ILE A 155 -0.76 -4.58 21.77
N LEU A 156 -1.08 -5.70 21.13
CA LEU A 156 -2.44 -6.12 20.81
C LEU A 156 -2.72 -7.44 21.52
N ARG A 157 -3.43 -7.40 22.63
CA ARG A 157 -3.62 -8.54 23.54
C ARG A 157 -2.26 -9.08 24.00
N ASP A 158 -1.94 -10.34 23.63
CA ASP A 158 -0.71 -11.05 24.03
C ASP A 158 0.39 -10.97 22.96
N PHE A 159 0.17 -10.20 21.90
CA PHE A 159 1.10 -10.03 20.78
C PHE A 159 1.71 -8.65 20.79
N ARG A 160 3.01 -8.61 20.57
CA ARG A 160 3.74 -7.42 20.21
C ARG A 160 3.78 -7.33 18.69
N ILE A 161 3.34 -6.22 18.11
CA ILE A 161 3.14 -6.06 16.68
C ILE A 161 3.76 -4.76 16.19
N ILE A 162 4.14 -4.73 14.92
CA ILE A 162 4.48 -3.52 14.16
C ILE A 162 3.59 -3.38 12.94
N GLY A 163 3.28 -2.15 12.55
CA GLY A 163 2.75 -1.82 11.24
C GLY A 163 3.90 -1.53 10.29
N ILE A 164 3.89 -2.15 9.12
CA ILE A 164 4.83 -1.88 8.03
C ILE A 164 4.03 -1.32 6.88
N GLN A 165 4.36 -0.09 6.45
CA GLN A 165 3.81 0.55 5.27
C GLN A 165 4.86 0.51 4.16
N VAL A 166 4.50 -0.08 3.03
CA VAL A 166 5.28 -0.05 1.80
C VAL A 166 4.72 1.03 0.89
N ASN A 167 5.61 1.89 0.39
CA ASN A 167 5.34 2.95 -0.58
C ASN A 167 5.93 2.54 -1.93
N PRO A 168 5.20 1.75 -2.75
CA PRO A 168 5.78 1.20 -3.98
C PRO A 168 5.96 2.24 -5.08
N PHE A 169 5.38 3.42 -4.92
CA PHE A 169 5.48 4.53 -5.87
C PHE A 169 6.19 5.72 -5.21
N SER A 170 7.06 6.38 -5.96
CA SER A 170 7.71 7.62 -5.56
C SER A 170 7.79 8.57 -6.75
N TYR A 171 7.32 9.80 -6.59
CA TYR A 171 7.33 10.82 -7.63
C TYR A 171 8.47 11.83 -7.41
N ASN A 172 9.19 12.14 -8.47
CA ASN A 172 10.19 13.20 -8.49
C ASN A 172 9.67 14.36 -9.34
N PRO A 173 9.33 15.52 -8.75
CA PRO A 173 8.77 16.64 -9.48
C PRO A 173 9.77 17.35 -10.39
N GLN A 174 11.07 17.32 -10.09
CA GLN A 174 12.10 17.98 -10.90
C GLN A 174 12.29 17.28 -12.26
N SER A 175 12.17 15.95 -12.28
CA SER A 175 12.28 15.15 -13.52
C SER A 175 10.94 14.75 -14.12
N HIS A 176 9.83 15.06 -13.44
CA HIS A 176 8.48 14.60 -13.79
C HIS A 176 8.41 13.07 -13.99
N THR A 177 9.06 12.32 -13.10
CA THR A 177 9.13 10.87 -13.20
C THR A 177 8.48 10.19 -12.00
N LEU A 178 7.76 9.10 -12.29
CA LEU A 178 7.27 8.17 -11.28
C LEU A 178 8.19 6.95 -11.24
N THR A 179 8.78 6.68 -10.09
CA THR A 179 9.48 5.42 -9.81
C THR A 179 8.47 4.41 -9.27
N ILE A 180 8.43 3.23 -9.88
CA ILE A 180 7.54 2.13 -9.53
C ILE A 180 8.39 0.97 -9.04
N ASN A 181 8.26 0.58 -7.77
CA ASN A 181 8.92 -0.57 -7.19
C ASN A 181 8.01 -1.80 -7.36
N GLN A 182 8.25 -2.57 -8.39
CA GLN A 182 7.44 -3.75 -8.74
C GLN A 182 7.61 -4.88 -7.73
N SER A 183 8.80 -4.96 -7.11
CA SER A 183 9.14 -5.99 -6.15
C SER A 183 10.16 -5.45 -5.17
N ILE A 184 9.96 -5.74 -3.88
CA ILE A 184 10.82 -5.28 -2.79
C ILE A 184 11.05 -6.46 -1.85
N SER A 185 12.33 -6.83 -1.66
CA SER A 185 12.73 -7.78 -0.62
C SER A 185 13.30 -6.99 0.56
N PHE A 186 12.81 -7.24 1.74
CA PHE A 186 13.30 -6.59 2.95
C PHE A 186 13.36 -7.56 4.12
N ARG A 187 14.24 -7.25 5.06
CA ARG A 187 14.49 -8.00 6.29
C ARG A 187 14.00 -7.23 7.49
N VAL A 188 13.33 -7.92 8.38
CA VAL A 188 12.98 -7.49 9.72
C VAL A 188 13.97 -8.13 10.69
N ASN A 189 14.97 -7.38 11.13
CA ASN A 189 15.98 -7.83 12.09
C ASN A 189 15.44 -7.71 13.53
N TYR A 190 15.66 -8.73 14.35
CA TYR A 190 15.35 -8.75 15.76
C TYR A 190 16.64 -8.62 16.56
N LEU A 191 16.89 -7.40 17.08
CA LEU A 191 18.15 -7.08 17.78
C LEU A 191 18.02 -7.39 19.27
N ASN A 192 19.07 -7.93 19.86
CA ASN A 192 19.16 -8.18 21.31
C ASN A 192 19.54 -6.86 22.05
N GLU A 193 18.74 -5.82 21.80
CA GLU A 193 18.81 -4.51 22.46
C GLU A 193 17.45 -4.18 23.03
N PRO A 194 17.36 -3.40 24.13
CA PRO A 194 16.07 -2.97 24.67
C PRO A 194 15.18 -2.33 23.61
N GLY A 195 13.94 -2.78 23.52
CA GLY A 195 12.94 -2.31 22.58
C GLY A 195 11.85 -1.48 23.24
N ILE A 196 10.95 -0.93 22.40
CA ILE A 196 9.76 -0.21 22.88
C ILE A 196 8.62 -1.22 23.09
N ASN A 197 7.83 -1.03 24.15
CA ASN A 197 6.64 -1.83 24.45
C ASN A 197 6.94 -3.34 24.48
N GLU A 198 7.95 -3.73 25.23
CA GLU A 198 8.26 -5.13 25.47
C GLU A 198 7.19 -5.79 26.35
N LEU A 199 6.93 -7.08 26.09
CA LEU A 199 6.05 -7.90 26.90
C LEU A 199 6.87 -8.72 27.89
N GLU A 200 6.55 -8.64 29.17
CA GLU A 200 7.15 -9.46 30.21
C GLU A 200 6.59 -10.91 30.18
N GLY A 201 7.39 -11.86 30.65
CA GLY A 201 7.01 -13.28 30.79
C GLY A 201 7.18 -14.11 29.51
N GLU A 202 7.16 -15.43 29.68
CA GLU A 202 7.10 -16.41 28.58
C GLU A 202 5.64 -16.67 28.18
N LEU A 203 5.44 -17.10 26.92
CA LEU A 203 4.12 -17.58 26.44
C LEU A 203 3.79 -18.93 27.04
#